data_1622c77c93e582d09ac64ab97552ff5a
#
_entry.id   1622c77c93e582d09ac64ab97552ff5a
#
_cell.length_a   1.000
_cell.length_b   1.000
_cell.length_c   1.000
_cell.angle_alpha   90.00
_cell.angle_beta   90.00
_cell.angle_gamma   90.00
#
_symmetry.space_group_name_H-M   'P 1'
#
loop_
_entity.id
_entity.type
_entity.pdbx_description
1 polymer ?
#
loop_
_entity_poly.entity_id
_entity_poly.type
_entity_poly.pdbx_seq_one_letter_code
_entity_poly.pdbx_strand_id
1 'polypeptide(L)'
;LIGEVATPIGERVASILCLHPNPTGGGMMDSHIYKKAANRLPHMAGIEVIRFNTRGTASEQGKSEGEYGATITEQLDVEAALNYSFNDLKVEKLFIVGWSFGTELALKWARDLRVAGLILLSPPMKYTTQSDLDFWRKDGRAITALIPEFDEYLSPEAARSTFTNMPNLNLIEVTEGKHLWVGEPQVYRVLTEIVKVVSPSKLPLATEI
;
A
#
# COMPACT_ATOMS: atom_id res chain seq x y z
N LEU A 1 11.05 -14.90 0.96
CA LEU A 1 9.76 -14.36 0.49
C LEU A 1 9.61 -14.61 -1.02
N ILE A 2 8.37 -14.81 -1.48
CA ILE A 2 8.01 -14.82 -2.90
C ILE A 2 7.53 -13.41 -3.26
N GLY A 3 8.04 -12.87 -4.36
CA GLY A 3 7.67 -11.52 -4.81
C GLY A 3 7.95 -11.31 -6.29
N GLU A 4 7.41 -10.22 -6.82
CA GLU A 4 7.58 -9.79 -8.20
C GLU A 4 7.80 -8.28 -8.28
N VAL A 5 8.56 -7.87 -9.27
CA VAL A 5 8.81 -6.48 -9.61
C VAL A 5 8.34 -6.22 -11.05
N ALA A 6 7.41 -5.31 -11.20
CA ALA A 6 6.97 -4.82 -12.51
C ALA A 6 7.64 -3.46 -12.77
N THR A 7 8.62 -3.47 -13.67
CA THR A 7 9.47 -2.32 -13.99
C THR A 7 8.96 -1.60 -15.24
N PRO A 8 8.95 -0.25 -15.29
CA PRO A 8 8.57 0.49 -16.48
C PRO A 8 9.58 0.30 -17.63
N ILE A 9 9.08 0.35 -18.85
CA ILE A 9 9.93 0.47 -20.04
C ILE A 9 10.31 1.95 -20.20
N GLY A 10 11.48 2.33 -19.75
CA GLY A 10 11.96 3.72 -19.78
C GLY A 10 12.27 4.27 -18.40
N GLU A 11 12.03 5.56 -18.18
CA GLU A 11 12.35 6.21 -16.91
C GLU A 11 11.48 5.70 -15.74
N ARG A 12 12.13 5.27 -14.67
CA ARG A 12 11.49 4.98 -13.40
C ARG A 12 11.33 6.29 -12.61
N VAL A 13 10.10 6.82 -12.61
CA VAL A 13 9.77 8.08 -11.90
C VAL A 13 9.77 7.89 -10.38
N ALA A 14 9.25 6.75 -9.93
CA ALA A 14 9.21 6.33 -8.53
C ALA A 14 8.88 4.83 -8.45
N SER A 15 8.93 4.27 -7.25
CA SER A 15 8.51 2.91 -6.98
C SER A 15 7.46 2.87 -5.87
N ILE A 16 6.59 1.87 -5.91
CA ILE A 16 5.68 1.53 -4.81
C ILE A 16 5.97 0.12 -4.31
N LEU A 17 6.01 -0.06 -2.98
CA LEU A 17 6.05 -1.36 -2.32
C LEU A 17 4.65 -1.67 -1.79
N CYS A 18 4.05 -2.75 -2.29
CA CYS A 18 2.68 -3.14 -1.99
C CYS A 18 2.64 -4.16 -0.83
N LEU A 19 1.91 -3.83 0.23
CA LEU A 19 1.65 -4.69 1.38
C LEU A 19 0.20 -5.18 1.30
N HIS A 20 0.03 -6.48 1.06
CA HIS A 20 -1.25 -7.10 0.70
C HIS A 20 -2.25 -7.17 1.86
N PRO A 21 -3.57 -7.36 1.58
CA PRO A 21 -4.59 -7.54 2.59
C PRO A 21 -4.41 -8.86 3.35
N ASN A 22 -5.27 -9.11 4.35
CA ASN A 22 -5.13 -10.20 5.30
C ASN A 22 -4.99 -11.58 4.61
N PRO A 23 -3.85 -12.28 4.81
CA PRO A 23 -3.61 -13.58 4.18
C PRO A 23 -4.57 -14.67 4.66
N THR A 24 -5.07 -14.61 5.89
CA THR A 24 -6.07 -15.57 6.39
C THR A 24 -7.44 -15.39 5.75
N GLY A 25 -7.69 -14.26 5.10
CA GLY A 25 -8.87 -13.96 4.29
C GLY A 25 -8.62 -14.09 2.78
N GLY A 26 -7.52 -14.71 2.36
CA GLY A 26 -7.17 -14.87 0.94
C GLY A 26 -6.40 -13.69 0.34
N GLY A 27 -5.95 -12.75 1.15
CA GLY A 27 -5.08 -11.65 0.70
C GLY A 27 -3.69 -12.18 0.31
N MET A 28 -3.16 -11.68 -0.81
CA MET A 28 -1.86 -12.05 -1.34
C MET A 28 -1.33 -10.95 -2.27
N MET A 29 -0.09 -11.05 -2.73
CA MET A 29 0.52 -10.09 -3.62
C MET A 29 -0.25 -9.91 -4.95
N ASP A 30 -1.02 -10.92 -5.38
CA ASP A 30 -1.87 -10.89 -6.57
C ASP A 30 -3.31 -10.46 -6.30
N SER A 31 -3.63 -10.00 -5.08
CA SER A 31 -4.91 -9.34 -4.82
C SER A 31 -5.16 -8.25 -5.87
N HIS A 32 -6.38 -8.21 -6.41
CA HIS A 32 -6.71 -7.60 -7.71
C HIS A 32 -6.21 -6.14 -7.90
N ILE A 33 -6.21 -5.32 -6.85
CA ILE A 33 -5.66 -3.95 -6.92
C ILE A 33 -4.18 -4.01 -7.29
N TYR A 34 -3.40 -4.85 -6.62
CA TYR A 34 -1.96 -4.92 -6.84
C TYR A 34 -1.57 -5.61 -8.13
N LYS A 35 -2.32 -6.64 -8.54
CA LYS A 35 -2.15 -7.26 -9.87
C LYS A 35 -2.40 -6.23 -10.99
N LYS A 36 -3.47 -5.44 -10.87
CA LYS A 36 -3.79 -4.38 -11.83
C LYS A 36 -2.79 -3.21 -11.76
N ALA A 37 -2.33 -2.82 -10.56
CA ALA A 37 -1.28 -1.82 -10.42
C ALA A 37 -0.01 -2.26 -11.15
N ALA A 38 0.45 -3.49 -10.95
CA ALA A 38 1.64 -4.03 -11.61
C ALA A 38 1.52 -4.10 -13.13
N ASN A 39 0.31 -4.41 -13.64
CA ASN A 39 0.09 -4.46 -15.09
C ASN A 39 -0.04 -3.07 -15.73
N ARG A 40 -0.44 -2.04 -15.00
CA ARG A 40 -0.82 -0.74 -15.57
C ARG A 40 0.16 0.38 -15.25
N LEU A 41 0.54 0.56 -13.98
CA LEU A 41 1.30 1.72 -13.54
C LEU A 41 2.71 1.84 -14.15
N PRO A 42 3.44 0.75 -14.43
CA PRO A 42 4.72 0.86 -15.10
C PRO A 42 4.60 1.51 -16.49
N HIS A 43 3.58 1.13 -17.25
CA HIS A 43 3.36 1.65 -18.61
C HIS A 43 2.70 3.04 -18.59
N MET A 44 1.71 3.26 -17.73
CA MET A 44 0.91 4.48 -17.73
C MET A 44 1.58 5.64 -17.01
N ALA A 45 2.37 5.36 -15.97
CA ALA A 45 2.87 6.39 -15.07
C ALA A 45 4.38 6.31 -14.77
N GLY A 46 5.10 5.35 -15.35
CA GLY A 46 6.52 5.15 -15.06
C GLY A 46 6.79 4.75 -13.59
N ILE A 47 5.79 4.13 -12.92
CA ILE A 47 5.89 3.71 -11.53
C ILE A 47 6.24 2.22 -11.48
N GLU A 48 7.40 1.90 -10.89
CA GLU A 48 7.75 0.50 -10.59
C GLU A 48 6.88 -0.03 -9.47
N VAL A 49 6.36 -1.25 -9.63
CA VAL A 49 5.49 -1.91 -8.64
C VAL A 49 6.17 -3.13 -8.07
N ILE A 50 6.49 -3.07 -6.79
CA ILE A 50 7.12 -4.16 -6.01
C ILE A 50 6.02 -4.78 -5.17
N ARG A 51 5.78 -6.09 -5.30
CA ARG A 51 4.77 -6.85 -4.54
C ARG A 51 5.37 -8.16 -4.06
N PHE A 52 4.98 -8.57 -2.88
CA PHE A 52 5.44 -9.82 -2.30
C PHE A 52 4.37 -10.43 -1.39
N ASN A 53 4.48 -11.73 -1.17
CA ASN A 53 3.73 -12.45 -0.16
C ASN A 53 4.46 -12.39 1.18
N THR A 54 3.80 -11.92 2.23
CA THR A 54 4.32 -12.06 3.60
C THR A 54 4.45 -13.54 3.97
N ARG A 55 5.16 -13.83 5.03
CA ARG A 55 5.37 -15.20 5.53
C ARG A 55 4.10 -16.02 5.60
N GLY A 56 4.20 -17.28 5.21
CA GLY A 56 3.08 -18.23 5.19
C GLY A 56 2.05 -18.01 4.08
N THR A 57 2.12 -16.90 3.34
CA THR A 57 1.17 -16.57 2.27
C THR A 57 1.57 -17.23 0.96
N ALA A 58 0.56 -17.76 0.25
CA ALA A 58 0.73 -18.41 -1.06
C ALA A 58 0.01 -17.62 -2.17
N SER A 59 0.57 -17.70 -3.38
CA SER A 59 -0.01 -17.21 -4.64
C SER A 59 0.32 -18.20 -5.76
N GLU A 60 -0.02 -17.88 -7.00
CA GLU A 60 0.34 -18.68 -8.18
C GLU A 60 1.86 -18.87 -8.33
N GLN A 61 2.67 -17.89 -7.88
CA GLN A 61 4.12 -17.88 -7.97
C GLN A 61 4.80 -18.74 -6.89
N GLY A 62 4.06 -19.15 -5.86
CA GLY A 62 4.57 -19.97 -4.77
C GLY A 62 4.15 -19.48 -3.40
N LYS A 63 4.72 -20.11 -2.36
CA LYS A 63 4.44 -19.79 -0.96
C LYS A 63 5.69 -19.21 -0.28
N SER A 64 5.56 -18.06 0.38
CA SER A 64 6.59 -17.54 1.27
C SER A 64 6.73 -18.43 2.51
N GLU A 65 7.96 -18.71 2.91
CA GLU A 65 8.25 -19.52 4.09
C GLU A 65 7.79 -18.82 5.38
N GLY A 66 7.63 -19.61 6.44
CA GLY A 66 7.18 -19.14 7.74
C GLY A 66 5.65 -19.19 7.92
N GLU A 67 5.17 -18.53 8.96
CA GLU A 67 3.76 -18.55 9.38
C GLU A 67 3.26 -17.14 9.67
N TYR A 68 1.97 -16.92 9.46
CA TYR A 68 1.29 -15.66 9.78
C TYR A 68 1.42 -15.31 11.25
N GLY A 69 1.89 -14.10 11.55
CA GLY A 69 2.20 -13.62 12.90
C GLY A 69 1.36 -12.44 13.38
N ALA A 70 0.21 -12.17 12.73
CA ALA A 70 -0.72 -11.10 13.12
C ALA A 70 -0.04 -9.72 13.30
N THR A 71 0.77 -9.32 12.37
CA THR A 71 1.60 -8.11 12.29
C THR A 71 2.94 -8.14 13.02
N ILE A 72 3.16 -9.08 13.94
CA ILE A 72 4.35 -9.07 14.80
C ILE A 72 5.57 -9.56 14.02
N THR A 73 5.52 -10.77 13.51
CA THR A 73 6.67 -11.37 12.82
C THR A 73 6.82 -10.87 11.39
N GLU A 74 5.76 -10.33 10.78
CA GLU A 74 5.79 -9.66 9.48
C GLU A 74 6.69 -8.41 9.46
N GLN A 75 7.13 -7.92 10.61
CA GLN A 75 8.20 -6.91 10.70
C GLN A 75 9.40 -7.30 9.85
N LEU A 76 9.88 -8.53 9.99
CA LEU A 76 11.05 -9.02 9.25
C LEU A 76 10.80 -9.08 7.73
N ASP A 77 9.57 -9.32 7.32
CA ASP A 77 9.20 -9.36 5.91
C ASP A 77 9.20 -7.95 5.30
N VAL A 78 8.66 -6.98 6.03
CA VAL A 78 8.69 -5.56 5.61
C VAL A 78 10.12 -5.05 5.56
N GLU A 79 10.94 -5.32 6.58
CA GLU A 79 12.36 -4.94 6.61
C GLU A 79 13.14 -5.57 5.44
N ALA A 80 12.92 -6.85 5.14
CA ALA A 80 13.55 -7.54 4.01
C ALA A 80 13.13 -6.91 2.67
N ALA A 81 11.85 -6.59 2.49
CA ALA A 81 11.34 -5.96 1.28
C ALA A 81 11.88 -4.53 1.10
N LEU A 82 11.99 -3.75 2.18
CA LEU A 82 12.61 -2.43 2.17
C LEU A 82 14.09 -2.51 1.82
N ASN A 83 14.83 -3.45 2.43
CA ASN A 83 16.23 -3.68 2.14
C ASN A 83 16.44 -4.07 0.68
N TYR A 84 15.65 -4.98 0.15
CA TYR A 84 15.68 -5.36 -1.27
C TYR A 84 15.39 -4.16 -2.19
N SER A 85 14.38 -3.37 -1.88
CA SER A 85 14.01 -2.19 -2.66
C SER A 85 15.17 -1.18 -2.73
N PHE A 86 15.78 -0.85 -1.60
CA PHE A 86 16.82 0.18 -1.56
C PHE A 86 18.22 -0.34 -1.93
N ASN A 87 18.56 -1.56 -1.52
CA ASN A 87 19.93 -2.04 -1.66
C ASN A 87 20.15 -2.86 -2.93
N ASP A 88 19.15 -3.58 -3.43
CA ASP A 88 19.26 -4.41 -4.64
C ASP A 88 18.68 -3.70 -5.85
N LEU A 89 17.42 -3.21 -5.78
CA LEU A 89 16.76 -2.51 -6.86
C LEU A 89 17.21 -1.04 -7.01
N LYS A 90 17.95 -0.50 -6.04
CA LYS A 90 18.44 0.89 -6.03
C LYS A 90 17.30 1.91 -6.24
N VAL A 91 16.20 1.71 -5.51
CA VAL A 91 15.07 2.64 -5.55
C VAL A 91 15.45 3.94 -4.84
N GLU A 92 15.30 5.07 -5.54
CA GLU A 92 15.58 6.40 -4.98
C GLU A 92 14.36 7.02 -4.32
N LYS A 93 13.15 6.76 -4.86
CA LYS A 93 11.89 7.32 -4.38
C LYS A 93 10.88 6.19 -4.20
N LEU A 94 10.67 5.75 -2.96
CA LEU A 94 9.79 4.64 -2.59
C LEU A 94 8.60 5.12 -1.78
N PHE A 95 7.39 4.78 -2.22
CA PHE A 95 6.17 4.90 -1.42
C PHE A 95 5.68 3.50 -0.99
N ILE A 96 5.06 3.42 0.18
CA ILE A 96 4.43 2.18 0.64
C ILE A 96 2.93 2.27 0.39
N VAL A 97 2.38 1.27 -0.28
CA VAL A 97 0.94 1.13 -0.50
C VAL A 97 0.46 -0.08 0.31
N GLY A 98 -0.18 0.18 1.43
CA GLY A 98 -0.81 -0.85 2.24
C GLY A 98 -2.29 -0.98 1.92
N TRP A 99 -2.84 -2.20 1.91
CA TRP A 99 -4.27 -2.45 1.80
C TRP A 99 -4.76 -3.32 2.95
N SER A 100 -5.79 -2.85 3.68
CA SER A 100 -6.35 -3.56 4.83
C SER A 100 -5.24 -3.95 5.84
N PHE A 101 -5.00 -5.22 6.09
CA PHE A 101 -3.88 -5.71 6.91
C PHE A 101 -2.53 -5.09 6.52
N GLY A 102 -2.29 -4.88 5.24
CA GLY A 102 -1.07 -4.22 4.75
C GLY A 102 -0.91 -2.78 5.24
N THR A 103 -1.99 -2.07 5.59
CA THR A 103 -1.92 -0.73 6.19
C THR A 103 -1.36 -0.79 7.61
N GLU A 104 -1.71 -1.84 8.35
CA GLU A 104 -1.18 -2.10 9.69
C GLU A 104 0.34 -2.33 9.65
N LEU A 105 0.78 -3.13 8.67
CA LEU A 105 2.21 -3.36 8.44
C LEU A 105 2.94 -2.06 8.06
N ALA A 106 2.33 -1.24 7.19
CA ALA A 106 2.90 0.05 6.80
C ALA A 106 3.08 0.98 8.00
N LEU A 107 2.04 1.16 8.82
CA LEU A 107 2.07 2.03 9.98
C LEU A 107 3.04 1.54 11.07
N LYS A 108 3.17 0.22 11.26
CA LYS A 108 4.04 -0.36 12.28
C LYS A 108 5.51 -0.43 11.84
N TRP A 109 5.78 -0.84 10.60
CA TRP A 109 7.11 -1.32 10.24
C TRP A 109 7.77 -0.61 9.06
N ALA A 110 7.03 0.17 8.25
CA ALA A 110 7.62 0.90 7.12
C ALA A 110 8.30 2.23 7.54
N ARG A 111 9.04 2.21 8.64
CA ARG A 111 9.58 3.41 9.30
C ARG A 111 10.96 3.84 8.78
N ASP A 112 11.53 3.15 7.78
CA ASP A 112 12.79 3.54 7.17
C ASP A 112 12.72 4.98 6.64
N LEU A 113 13.71 5.79 6.98
CA LEU A 113 13.74 7.22 6.63
C LEU A 113 13.80 7.49 5.13
N ARG A 114 14.15 6.48 4.33
CA ARG A 114 14.19 6.57 2.86
C ARG A 114 12.81 6.41 2.22
N VAL A 115 11.79 5.93 2.98
CA VAL A 115 10.42 5.87 2.51
C VAL A 115 9.86 7.29 2.34
N ALA A 116 9.35 7.61 1.15
CA ALA A 116 8.87 8.95 0.81
C ALA A 116 7.48 9.27 1.41
N GLY A 117 6.66 8.27 1.66
CA GLY A 117 5.32 8.43 2.24
C GLY A 117 4.50 7.14 2.20
N LEU A 118 3.32 7.19 2.80
CA LEU A 118 2.38 6.06 2.85
C LEU A 118 1.10 6.36 2.08
N ILE A 119 0.55 5.31 1.47
CA ILE A 119 -0.80 5.28 0.90
C ILE A 119 -1.54 4.11 1.55
N LEU A 120 -2.59 4.41 2.29
CA LEU A 120 -3.35 3.45 3.07
C LEU A 120 -4.72 3.23 2.44
N LEU A 121 -4.98 2.01 1.99
CA LEU A 121 -6.25 1.60 1.38
C LEU A 121 -7.08 0.84 2.41
N SER A 122 -8.22 1.39 2.81
CA SER A 122 -9.14 0.76 3.79
C SER A 122 -8.43 0.29 5.07
N PRO A 123 -7.79 1.18 5.85
CA PRO A 123 -7.10 0.80 7.08
C PRO A 123 -8.11 0.31 8.14
N PRO A 124 -8.02 -0.94 8.64
CA PRO A 124 -8.98 -1.46 9.61
C PRO A 124 -8.69 -1.02 11.06
N MET A 125 -7.48 -0.51 11.34
CA MET A 125 -7.02 -0.03 12.64
C MET A 125 -7.13 -1.08 13.77
N LYS A 126 -7.00 -2.35 13.43
CA LYS A 126 -7.15 -3.47 14.36
C LYS A 126 -5.90 -3.70 15.21
N TYR A 127 -4.72 -3.56 14.61
CA TYR A 127 -3.42 -3.81 15.24
C TYR A 127 -2.58 -2.53 15.41
N THR A 128 -2.97 -1.45 14.75
CA THR A 128 -2.31 -0.15 14.88
C THR A 128 -2.58 0.44 16.25
N THR A 129 -1.54 0.88 16.93
CA THR A 129 -1.62 1.49 18.26
C THR A 129 -1.51 3.01 18.16
N GLN A 130 -1.88 3.71 19.25
CA GLN A 130 -1.67 5.15 19.35
C GLN A 130 -0.18 5.52 19.19
N SER A 131 0.72 4.68 19.69
CA SER A 131 2.17 4.88 19.53
C SER A 131 2.62 4.84 18.07
N ASP A 132 1.98 4.00 17.23
CA ASP A 132 2.27 3.96 15.79
C ASP A 132 1.82 5.26 15.11
N LEU A 133 0.65 5.78 15.44
CA LEU A 133 0.15 7.06 14.93
C LEU A 133 1.01 8.24 15.41
N ASP A 134 1.40 8.24 16.67
CA ASP A 134 2.26 9.27 17.26
C ASP A 134 3.65 9.30 16.60
N PHE A 135 4.18 8.14 16.22
CA PHE A 135 5.42 8.08 15.43
C PHE A 135 5.25 8.85 14.12
N TRP A 136 4.25 8.51 13.31
CA TRP A 136 4.04 9.14 12.00
C TRP A 136 3.68 10.62 12.08
N ARG A 137 2.94 11.01 13.10
CA ARG A 137 2.64 12.43 13.39
C ARG A 137 3.92 13.23 13.64
N LYS A 138 4.86 12.69 14.42
CA LYS A 138 6.13 13.34 14.74
C LYS A 138 7.11 13.32 13.57
N ASP A 139 7.13 12.23 12.83
CA ASP A 139 7.97 12.06 11.64
C ASP A 139 7.60 13.08 10.55
N GLY A 140 6.31 13.35 10.35
CA GLY A 140 5.79 14.38 9.45
C GLY A 140 5.75 14.00 7.97
N ARG A 141 6.25 12.81 7.58
CA ARG A 141 6.11 12.33 6.19
C ARG A 141 4.64 12.19 5.80
N ALA A 142 4.36 12.50 4.53
CA ALA A 142 2.99 12.50 4.02
C ALA A 142 2.34 11.11 4.06
N ILE A 143 1.10 11.07 4.51
CA ILE A 143 0.25 9.88 4.48
C ILE A 143 -1.02 10.23 3.72
N THR A 144 -1.44 9.39 2.80
CA THR A 144 -2.75 9.49 2.16
C THR A 144 -3.55 8.24 2.52
N ALA A 145 -4.73 8.44 3.11
CA ALA A 145 -5.63 7.34 3.47
C ALA A 145 -6.92 7.40 2.64
N LEU A 146 -7.22 6.35 1.90
CA LEU A 146 -8.46 6.17 1.17
C LEU A 146 -9.43 5.38 2.03
N ILE A 147 -10.53 6.01 2.41
CA ILE A 147 -11.57 5.41 3.25
C ILE A 147 -12.83 5.21 2.42
N PRO A 148 -13.23 3.96 2.15
CA PRO A 148 -14.48 3.67 1.45
C PRO A 148 -15.69 4.13 2.27
N GLU A 149 -16.70 4.66 1.58
CA GLU A 149 -17.96 5.08 2.24
C GLU A 149 -18.64 3.96 3.02
N PHE A 150 -18.61 2.74 2.45
CA PHE A 150 -19.24 1.55 3.03
C PHE A 150 -18.20 0.55 3.55
N ASP A 151 -17.16 1.06 4.24
CA ASP A 151 -16.18 0.19 4.89
C ASP A 151 -16.73 -0.37 6.20
N GLU A 152 -16.76 -1.68 6.33
CA GLU A 152 -17.27 -2.37 7.52
C GLU A 152 -16.31 -2.35 8.72
N TYR A 153 -15.04 -1.96 8.53
CA TYR A 153 -14.03 -1.90 9.60
C TYR A 153 -13.83 -0.49 10.13
N LEU A 154 -13.73 0.50 9.26
CA LEU A 154 -13.49 1.90 9.62
C LEU A 154 -14.33 2.82 8.73
N SER A 155 -15.46 3.29 9.25
CA SER A 155 -16.29 4.28 8.54
C SER A 155 -15.55 5.61 8.37
N PRO A 156 -15.92 6.45 7.39
CA PRO A 156 -15.35 7.78 7.21
C PRO A 156 -15.40 8.65 8.48
N GLU A 157 -16.49 8.60 9.24
CA GLU A 157 -16.63 9.33 10.50
C GLU A 157 -15.63 8.83 11.56
N ALA A 158 -15.51 7.51 11.72
CA ALA A 158 -14.54 6.91 12.63
C ALA A 158 -13.11 7.22 12.21
N ALA A 159 -12.81 7.23 10.91
CA ALA A 159 -11.51 7.60 10.38
C ALA A 159 -11.15 9.06 10.69
N ARG A 160 -12.08 10.01 10.50
CA ARG A 160 -11.86 11.42 10.89
C ARG A 160 -11.51 11.55 12.37
N SER A 161 -12.20 10.80 13.23
CA SER A 161 -11.92 10.78 14.67
C SER A 161 -10.55 10.17 14.97
N THR A 162 -10.24 9.02 14.38
CA THR A 162 -8.99 8.29 14.60
C THR A 162 -7.76 9.11 14.19
N PHE A 163 -7.85 9.82 13.07
CA PHE A 163 -6.74 10.58 12.50
C PHE A 163 -6.78 12.08 12.80
N THR A 164 -7.62 12.53 13.74
CA THR A 164 -7.85 13.96 14.05
C THR A 164 -6.55 14.76 14.28
N ASN A 165 -5.55 14.18 14.91
CA ASN A 165 -4.31 14.86 15.29
C ASN A 165 -3.13 14.53 14.36
N MET A 166 -3.39 14.21 13.09
CA MET A 166 -2.37 13.90 12.11
C MET A 166 -2.34 14.93 10.97
N PRO A 167 -1.63 16.08 11.14
CA PRO A 167 -1.63 17.16 10.14
C PRO A 167 -0.96 16.78 8.82
N ASN A 168 -0.14 15.73 8.83
CA ASN A 168 0.53 15.16 7.67
C ASN A 168 -0.29 14.09 6.94
N LEU A 169 -1.53 13.82 7.38
CA LEU A 169 -2.42 12.84 6.77
C LEU A 169 -3.48 13.53 5.92
N ASN A 170 -3.56 13.14 4.64
CA ASN A 170 -4.64 13.48 3.73
C ASN A 170 -5.65 12.35 3.72
N LEU A 171 -6.84 12.58 4.28
CA LEU A 171 -7.94 11.61 4.32
C LEU A 171 -8.87 11.84 3.14
N ILE A 172 -9.06 10.81 2.33
CA ILE A 172 -9.91 10.80 1.14
C ILE A 172 -11.06 9.82 1.34
N GLU A 173 -12.27 10.35 1.46
CA GLU A 173 -13.48 9.54 1.48
C GLU A 173 -13.88 9.17 0.05
N VAL A 174 -14.13 7.89 -0.21
CA VAL A 174 -14.47 7.41 -1.55
C VAL A 174 -15.89 6.93 -1.59
N THR A 175 -16.75 7.71 -2.27
CA THR A 175 -18.18 7.44 -2.44
C THR A 175 -18.39 6.09 -3.12
N GLU A 176 -19.42 5.36 -2.69
CA GLU A 176 -19.78 4.01 -3.16
C GLU A 176 -18.66 2.96 -2.99
N GLY A 177 -17.56 3.33 -2.37
CA GLY A 177 -16.45 2.41 -2.09
C GLY A 177 -16.83 1.39 -1.02
N LYS A 178 -16.29 0.18 -1.15
CA LYS A 178 -16.33 -0.88 -0.14
C LYS A 178 -14.91 -1.34 0.17
N HIS A 179 -14.71 -2.00 1.31
CA HIS A 179 -13.40 -2.43 1.82
C HIS A 179 -12.49 -3.10 0.78
N LEU A 180 -13.07 -3.91 -0.08
CA LEU A 180 -12.33 -4.70 -1.08
C LEU A 180 -12.16 -4.01 -2.43
N TRP A 181 -12.65 -2.78 -2.64
CA TRP A 181 -12.47 -2.02 -3.89
C TRP A 181 -12.88 -2.80 -5.15
N VAL A 182 -13.98 -3.53 -5.08
CA VAL A 182 -14.43 -4.42 -6.17
C VAL A 182 -15.01 -3.60 -7.33
N GLY A 183 -14.66 -4.02 -8.54
CA GLY A 183 -15.11 -3.40 -9.78
C GLY A 183 -14.09 -2.44 -10.38
N GLU A 184 -14.12 -2.32 -11.71
CA GLU A 184 -13.15 -1.52 -12.47
C GLU A 184 -13.16 -0.02 -12.08
N PRO A 185 -14.32 0.62 -11.84
CA PRO A 185 -14.35 2.02 -11.42
C PRO A 185 -13.62 2.24 -10.08
N GLN A 186 -13.73 1.32 -9.11
CA GLN A 186 -13.06 1.41 -7.82
C GLN A 186 -11.55 1.18 -7.95
N VAL A 187 -11.16 0.21 -8.78
CA VAL A 187 -9.74 -0.02 -9.11
C VAL A 187 -9.13 1.22 -9.75
N TYR A 188 -9.79 1.77 -10.79
CA TYR A 188 -9.30 2.97 -11.48
C TYR A 188 -9.19 4.16 -10.52
N ARG A 189 -10.15 4.32 -9.61
CA ARG A 189 -10.08 5.35 -8.57
C ARG A 189 -8.86 5.18 -7.67
N VAL A 190 -8.59 3.97 -7.17
CA VAL A 190 -7.42 3.68 -6.34
C VAL A 190 -6.12 3.96 -7.10
N LEU A 191 -5.98 3.46 -8.33
CA LEU A 191 -4.78 3.70 -9.13
C LEU A 191 -4.57 5.19 -9.43
N THR A 192 -5.64 5.94 -9.70
CA THR A 192 -5.58 7.39 -9.90
C THR A 192 -5.07 8.11 -8.65
N GLU A 193 -5.55 7.75 -7.47
CA GLU A 193 -5.08 8.37 -6.22
C GLU A 193 -3.62 7.99 -5.90
N ILE A 194 -3.20 6.76 -6.23
CA ILE A 194 -1.78 6.38 -6.14
C ILE A 194 -0.93 7.27 -7.06
N VAL A 195 -1.31 7.40 -8.32
CA VAL A 195 -0.56 8.24 -9.29
C VAL A 195 -0.56 9.70 -8.87
N LYS A 196 -1.65 10.22 -8.33
CA LYS A 196 -1.74 11.60 -7.82
C LYS A 196 -0.73 11.90 -6.71
N VAL A 197 -0.44 10.93 -5.85
CA VAL A 197 0.56 11.04 -4.79
C VAL A 197 1.98 10.83 -5.31
N VAL A 198 2.17 9.80 -6.14
CA VAL A 198 3.50 9.30 -6.51
C VAL A 198 4.08 10.02 -7.71
N SER A 199 3.26 10.29 -8.73
CA SER A 199 3.66 10.86 -10.03
C SER A 199 2.56 11.77 -10.61
N PRO A 200 2.21 12.90 -9.95
CA PRO A 200 1.07 13.73 -10.32
C PRO A 200 1.13 14.30 -11.75
N SER A 201 2.31 14.45 -12.32
CA SER A 201 2.49 14.92 -13.72
C SER A 201 2.00 13.92 -14.77
N LYS A 202 1.69 12.68 -14.37
CA LYS A 202 1.18 11.62 -15.25
C LYS A 202 -0.35 11.52 -15.25
N LEU A 203 -1.04 12.46 -14.62
CA LEU A 203 -2.50 12.56 -14.67
C LEU A 203 -2.96 13.40 -15.89
N PRO A 204 -4.15 13.12 -16.44
CA PRO A 204 -5.05 12.02 -16.07
C PRO A 204 -4.48 10.65 -16.45
N LEU A 205 -4.78 9.63 -15.63
CA LEU A 205 -4.39 8.26 -15.93
C LEU A 205 -5.19 7.76 -17.13
N ALA A 206 -4.54 7.13 -18.09
CA ALA A 206 -5.22 6.55 -19.24
C ALA A 206 -6.21 5.45 -18.77
N THR A 207 -7.33 5.31 -19.48
CA THR A 207 -8.35 4.28 -19.18
C THR A 207 -8.07 2.96 -19.87
N GLU A 208 -7.25 2.99 -20.94
CA GLU A 208 -6.84 1.82 -21.73
C GLU A 208 -5.32 1.77 -21.83
N ILE A 209 -4.77 0.53 -21.92
CA ILE A 209 -3.34 0.24 -22.10
C ILE A 209 -3.10 -0.10 -23.57
#